data_02db0ec393cbe535722d7d3080cf73f0
#
_entry.id   02db0ec393cbe535722d7d3080cf73f0
#
_cell.length_a   1.000
_cell.length_b   1.000
_cell.length_c   1.000
_cell.angle_alpha   90.00
_cell.angle_beta   90.00
_cell.angle_gamma   90.00
#
_symmetry.space_group_name_H-M   'P 1'
#
loop_
_entity.id
_entity.type
_entity.pdbx_description
1 polymer ?
#
loop_
_entity_poly.entity_id
_entity_poly.type
_entity_poly.pdbx_seq_one_letter_code
_entity_poly.pdbx_strand_id
1 'polypeptide(L)'
;LVAVPSVYDFKGVGGCNAIIYADKQRNIGIGGKGIIDGRSIAVRASVEEQLQKGHIEGNVSGYAPALICMEGCEDVKIEQITLQDAADIAEIYKDCHNVTVDKVVVNAGAADRKAISISGCDGVKMTDCYFNMTGNPLESTGTSRNLIFTNCVTPDGKAGSSDQ
;
A
#
# COMPACT_ATOMS: atom_id res chain seq x y z
N LEU A 1 -6.25 -13.52 -1.93
CA LEU A 1 -4.79 -13.67 -1.86
C LEU A 1 -4.34 -13.48 -0.41
N VAL A 2 -3.51 -14.36 0.09
CA VAL A 2 -3.04 -14.35 1.48
C VAL A 2 -1.53 -14.44 1.49
N ALA A 3 -0.87 -13.58 2.28
CA ALA A 3 0.58 -13.58 2.40
C ALA A 3 1.10 -14.86 3.10
N VAL A 4 2.20 -15.38 2.60
CA VAL A 4 2.96 -16.43 3.29
C VAL A 4 3.91 -15.75 4.29
N PRO A 5 4.02 -16.20 5.54
CA PRO A 5 4.93 -15.61 6.52
C PRO A 5 6.40 -16.00 6.22
N SER A 6 6.96 -15.41 5.17
CA SER A 6 8.34 -15.63 4.71
C SER A 6 8.99 -14.30 4.38
N VAL A 7 10.13 -14.04 4.99
CA VAL A 7 10.90 -12.80 4.72
C VAL A 7 11.56 -12.80 3.35
N TYR A 8 11.68 -13.96 2.71
CA TYR A 8 12.41 -14.11 1.44
C TYR A 8 11.54 -13.96 0.20
N ASP A 9 10.21 -14.03 0.35
CA ASP A 9 9.28 -14.11 -0.79
C ASP A 9 8.81 -12.73 -1.30
N PHE A 10 9.11 -11.64 -0.60
CA PHE A 10 8.58 -10.31 -0.89
C PHE A 10 9.62 -9.30 -1.41
N LYS A 11 10.76 -9.76 -1.90
CA LYS A 11 11.76 -8.85 -2.46
C LYS A 11 11.31 -8.31 -3.82
N GLY A 12 10.92 -7.03 -3.84
CA GLY A 12 10.74 -6.27 -5.07
C GLY A 12 12.07 -5.80 -5.67
N VAL A 13 12.06 -5.52 -6.94
CA VAL A 13 13.14 -4.78 -7.63
C VAL A 13 12.98 -3.31 -7.24
N GLY A 14 14.07 -2.57 -7.02
CA GLY A 14 13.99 -1.14 -6.69
C GLY A 14 13.78 -0.78 -5.21
N GLY A 15 13.79 -1.77 -4.30
CA GLY A 15 13.73 -1.52 -2.84
C GLY A 15 12.32 -1.48 -2.25
N CYS A 16 11.28 -1.81 -3.02
CA CYS A 16 9.92 -1.98 -2.52
C CYS A 16 9.61 -3.45 -2.29
N ASN A 17 9.41 -3.86 -1.05
CA ASN A 17 8.92 -5.20 -0.72
C ASN A 17 7.39 -5.19 -0.81
N ALA A 18 6.79 -6.07 -1.61
CA ALA A 18 5.34 -6.13 -1.75
C ALA A 18 4.84 -7.53 -2.10
N ILE A 19 3.56 -7.82 -1.80
CA ILE A 19 2.88 -9.03 -2.24
C ILE A 19 2.59 -8.96 -3.74
N ILE A 20 2.16 -7.78 -4.21
CA ILE A 20 1.95 -7.48 -5.62
C ILE A 20 2.85 -6.30 -5.98
N TYR A 21 3.74 -6.52 -6.91
CA TYR A 21 4.70 -5.51 -7.39
C TYR A 21 4.63 -5.35 -8.90
N ALA A 22 4.64 -4.11 -9.37
CA ALA A 22 4.78 -3.79 -10.78
C ALA A 22 5.77 -2.64 -10.99
N ASP A 23 6.68 -2.79 -11.95
CA ASP A 23 7.67 -1.80 -12.34
C ASP A 23 7.50 -1.43 -13.81
N LYS A 24 7.33 -0.15 -14.09
CA LYS A 24 7.23 0.45 -15.43
C LYS A 24 6.23 -0.24 -16.37
N GLN A 25 5.11 -0.67 -15.79
CA GLN A 25 4.02 -1.29 -16.56
C GLN A 25 2.98 -0.24 -16.98
N ARG A 26 2.23 -0.55 -18.04
CA ARG A 26 1.15 0.29 -18.55
C ARG A 26 -0.14 -0.49 -18.66
N ASN A 27 -1.26 0.22 -18.50
CA ASN A 27 -2.62 -0.35 -18.63
C ASN A 27 -2.81 -1.60 -17.77
N ILE A 28 -2.42 -1.51 -16.51
CA ILE A 28 -2.54 -2.60 -15.55
C ILE A 28 -3.61 -2.30 -14.50
N GLY A 29 -4.19 -3.36 -13.95
CA GLY A 29 -5.16 -3.18 -12.90
C GLY A 29 -5.37 -4.41 -12.03
N ILE A 30 -5.92 -4.14 -10.86
CA ILE A 30 -6.36 -5.14 -9.90
C ILE A 30 -7.81 -4.80 -9.58
N GLY A 31 -8.73 -5.72 -9.82
CA GLY A 31 -10.13 -5.47 -9.58
C GLY A 31 -10.89 -6.71 -9.13
N GLY A 32 -12.09 -6.49 -8.65
CA GLY A 32 -13.00 -7.54 -8.21
C GLY A 32 -13.44 -7.34 -6.75
N LYS A 33 -14.06 -8.34 -6.16
CA LYS A 33 -14.56 -8.30 -4.78
C LYS A 33 -13.74 -9.18 -3.84
N GLY A 34 -12.46 -9.35 -4.16
CA GLY A 34 -11.54 -10.19 -3.41
C GLY A 34 -10.86 -9.46 -2.25
N ILE A 35 -10.15 -10.24 -1.43
CA ILE A 35 -9.36 -9.76 -0.32
C ILE A 35 -7.89 -10.07 -0.57
N ILE A 36 -7.03 -9.08 -0.30
CA ILE A 36 -5.58 -9.26 -0.18
C ILE A 36 -5.23 -9.10 1.29
N ASP A 37 -4.76 -10.17 1.90
CA ASP A 37 -4.47 -10.25 3.34
C ASP A 37 -2.96 -10.38 3.56
N GLY A 38 -2.39 -9.40 4.22
CA GLY A 38 -0.95 -9.31 4.49
C GLY A 38 -0.47 -10.11 5.69
N ARG A 39 -1.38 -10.61 6.55
CA ARG A 39 -1.06 -11.38 7.76
C ARG A 39 0.06 -10.73 8.59
N SER A 40 -0.07 -9.45 8.87
CA SER A 40 0.97 -8.58 9.43
C SER A 40 1.69 -9.19 10.64
N ILE A 41 0.95 -9.76 11.59
CA ILE A 41 1.52 -10.37 12.80
C ILE A 41 2.45 -11.54 12.43
N ALA A 42 1.99 -12.46 11.58
CA ALA A 42 2.76 -13.65 11.22
C ALA A 42 3.99 -13.29 10.37
N VAL A 43 3.84 -12.37 9.42
CA VAL A 43 4.94 -11.90 8.56
C VAL A 43 5.99 -11.17 9.40
N ARG A 44 5.59 -10.25 10.28
CA ARG A 44 6.52 -9.52 11.15
C ARG A 44 7.23 -10.43 12.15
N ALA A 45 6.53 -11.40 12.74
CA ALA A 45 7.15 -12.39 13.62
C ALA A 45 8.21 -13.23 12.88
N SER A 46 7.95 -13.61 11.63
CA SER A 46 8.95 -14.29 10.79
C SER A 46 10.17 -13.42 10.53
N VAL A 47 10.00 -12.13 10.26
CA VAL A 47 11.13 -11.19 10.09
C VAL A 47 11.94 -11.08 11.39
N GLU A 48 11.27 -10.88 12.52
CA GLU A 48 11.92 -10.79 13.84
C GLU A 48 12.73 -12.03 14.16
N GLU A 49 12.18 -13.21 13.89
CA GLU A 49 12.89 -14.49 14.09
C GLU A 49 14.18 -14.57 13.24
N GLN A 50 14.14 -14.15 11.98
CA GLN A 50 15.32 -14.18 11.10
C GLN A 50 16.38 -13.15 11.54
N LEU A 51 15.96 -11.97 12.02
CA LEU A 51 16.85 -10.96 12.59
C LEU A 51 17.54 -11.50 13.86
N GLN A 52 16.78 -12.14 14.77
CA GLN A 52 17.33 -12.72 16.00
C GLN A 52 18.33 -13.86 15.71
N LYS A 53 18.12 -14.63 14.68
CA LYS A 53 19.04 -15.71 14.23
C LYS A 53 20.26 -15.18 13.48
N GLY A 54 20.31 -13.88 13.19
CA GLY A 54 21.39 -13.28 12.40
C GLY A 54 21.42 -13.69 10.91
N HIS A 55 20.29 -14.20 10.41
CA HIS A 55 20.17 -14.57 8.99
C HIS A 55 19.93 -13.37 8.08
N ILE A 56 19.41 -12.27 8.64
CA ILE A 56 19.20 -10.99 7.96
C ILE A 56 19.66 -9.87 8.87
N GLU A 57 20.03 -8.72 8.30
CA GLU A 57 20.48 -7.54 9.02
C GLU A 57 19.52 -6.37 8.84
N GLY A 58 19.45 -5.44 9.80
CA GLY A 58 18.61 -4.26 9.72
C GLY A 58 17.45 -4.30 10.71
N ASN A 59 16.25 -3.95 10.25
CA ASN A 59 15.06 -3.90 11.10
C ASN A 59 13.82 -4.48 10.39
N VAL A 60 12.74 -4.68 11.15
CA VAL A 60 11.51 -5.30 10.66
C VAL A 60 10.89 -4.50 9.48
N SER A 61 10.92 -3.17 9.55
CA SER A 61 10.33 -2.34 8.48
C SER A 61 11.07 -2.47 7.14
N GLY A 62 12.35 -2.79 7.14
CA GLY A 62 13.12 -3.04 5.92
C GLY A 62 12.75 -4.33 5.18
N TYR A 63 11.97 -5.21 5.81
CA TYR A 63 11.57 -6.50 5.24
C TYR A 63 10.05 -6.70 5.19
N ALA A 64 9.29 -5.90 5.95
CA ALA A 64 7.83 -5.99 5.96
C ALA A 64 7.27 -5.55 4.61
N PRO A 65 6.48 -6.39 3.91
CA PRO A 65 5.95 -6.03 2.60
C PRO A 65 4.74 -5.11 2.69
N ALA A 66 4.61 -4.24 1.69
CA ALA A 66 3.34 -3.64 1.32
C ALA A 66 2.41 -4.70 0.70
N LEU A 67 1.12 -4.42 0.60
CA LEU A 67 0.23 -5.31 -0.15
C LEU A 67 0.39 -5.09 -1.66
N ILE A 68 0.44 -3.83 -2.07
CA ILE A 68 0.60 -3.41 -3.47
C ILE A 68 1.69 -2.36 -3.55
N CYS A 69 2.60 -2.51 -4.49
CA CYS A 69 3.58 -1.48 -4.85
C CYS A 69 3.66 -1.34 -6.37
N MET A 70 3.38 -0.13 -6.85
CA MET A 70 3.49 0.26 -8.25
C MET A 70 4.59 1.32 -8.40
N GLU A 71 5.61 1.05 -9.20
CA GLU A 71 6.73 1.95 -9.43
C GLU A 71 6.88 2.26 -10.92
N GLY A 72 6.89 3.55 -11.28
CA GLY A 72 7.03 4.00 -12.66
C GLY A 72 5.92 3.55 -13.61
N CYS A 73 4.76 3.18 -13.08
CA CYS A 73 3.64 2.64 -13.85
C CYS A 73 2.74 3.76 -14.42
N GLU A 74 2.04 3.45 -15.52
CA GLU A 74 1.13 4.36 -16.21
C GLU A 74 -0.23 3.69 -16.45
N ASP A 75 -1.33 4.43 -16.27
CA ASP A 75 -2.70 3.93 -16.42
C ASP A 75 -2.97 2.74 -15.50
N VAL A 76 -2.78 2.97 -14.19
CA VAL A 76 -3.03 1.97 -13.15
C VAL A 76 -4.45 2.07 -12.64
N LYS A 77 -5.14 0.94 -12.49
CA LYS A 77 -6.50 0.90 -11.95
C LYS A 77 -6.63 -0.13 -10.85
N ILE A 78 -7.01 0.31 -9.65
CA ILE A 78 -7.31 -0.55 -8.51
C ILE A 78 -8.76 -0.34 -8.12
N GLU A 79 -9.58 -1.40 -8.12
CA GLU A 79 -11.01 -1.24 -7.90
C GLU A 79 -11.67 -2.38 -7.10
N GLN A 80 -12.57 -2.00 -6.21
CA GLN A 80 -13.52 -2.88 -5.51
C GLN A 80 -12.89 -4.00 -4.68
N ILE A 81 -11.62 -3.90 -4.33
CA ILE A 81 -10.92 -4.87 -3.50
C ILE A 81 -10.88 -4.46 -2.03
N THR A 82 -10.65 -5.44 -1.16
CA THR A 82 -10.33 -5.20 0.25
C THR A 82 -8.86 -5.53 0.50
N LEU A 83 -8.14 -4.58 1.07
CA LEU A 83 -6.78 -4.70 1.53
C LEU A 83 -6.79 -4.78 3.05
N GLN A 84 -6.24 -5.85 3.62
CA GLN A 84 -6.27 -6.00 5.06
C GLN A 84 -4.96 -6.48 5.63
N ASP A 85 -4.72 -6.07 6.87
CA ASP A 85 -3.62 -6.57 7.71
C ASP A 85 -2.25 -6.48 7.04
N ALA A 86 -1.95 -5.31 6.44
CA ALA A 86 -0.65 -5.03 5.82
C ALA A 86 0.47 -5.07 6.87
N ALA A 87 1.57 -5.73 6.54
CA ALA A 87 2.75 -5.77 7.42
C ALA A 87 3.51 -4.43 7.44
N ASP A 88 3.36 -3.64 6.39
CA ASP A 88 3.82 -2.25 6.27
C ASP A 88 2.68 -1.37 5.74
N ILE A 89 2.79 -0.73 4.63
CA ILE A 89 1.78 0.12 3.98
C ILE A 89 0.89 -0.75 3.09
N ALA A 90 -0.41 -0.46 2.99
CA ALA A 90 -1.28 -1.23 2.11
C ALA A 90 -0.98 -0.98 0.63
N GLU A 91 -0.83 0.28 0.22
CA GLU A 91 -0.55 0.65 -1.17
C GLU A 91 0.59 1.66 -1.26
N ILE A 92 1.52 1.42 -2.17
CA ILE A 92 2.61 2.34 -2.50
C ILE A 92 2.55 2.66 -4.00
N TYR A 93 2.50 3.94 -4.32
CA TYR A 93 2.61 4.47 -5.67
C TYR A 93 3.81 5.39 -5.77
N LYS A 94 4.80 5.02 -6.58
CA LYS A 94 6.03 5.78 -6.75
C LYS A 94 6.27 6.07 -8.22
N ASP A 95 6.46 7.35 -8.54
CA ASP A 95 6.73 7.82 -9.90
C ASP A 95 5.70 7.33 -10.95
N CYS A 96 4.44 7.18 -10.53
CA CYS A 96 3.34 6.69 -11.38
C CYS A 96 2.57 7.84 -12.03
N HIS A 97 1.98 7.55 -13.18
CA HIS A 97 1.10 8.46 -13.92
C HIS A 97 -0.28 7.86 -14.10
N ASN A 98 -1.32 8.67 -13.91
CA ASN A 98 -2.72 8.30 -14.11
C ASN A 98 -3.12 7.04 -13.31
N VAL A 99 -3.11 7.17 -11.99
CA VAL A 99 -3.56 6.12 -11.06
C VAL A 99 -4.99 6.37 -10.64
N THR A 100 -5.85 5.37 -10.78
CA THR A 100 -7.24 5.40 -10.33
C THR A 100 -7.46 4.32 -9.26
N VAL A 101 -7.95 4.72 -8.10
CA VAL A 101 -8.34 3.83 -7.00
C VAL A 101 -9.81 4.07 -6.69
N ASP A 102 -10.65 3.07 -6.91
CA ASP A 102 -12.10 3.20 -6.78
C ASP A 102 -12.70 2.13 -5.87
N LYS A 103 -13.48 2.55 -4.88
CA LYS A 103 -14.20 1.66 -3.95
C LYS A 103 -13.30 0.62 -3.27
N VAL A 104 -12.10 1.02 -2.90
CA VAL A 104 -11.16 0.18 -2.15
C VAL A 104 -11.41 0.34 -0.66
N VAL A 105 -11.44 -0.79 0.05
CA VAL A 105 -11.51 -0.81 1.52
C VAL A 105 -10.14 -1.21 2.05
N VAL A 106 -9.56 -0.38 2.91
CA VAL A 106 -8.32 -0.68 3.60
C VAL A 106 -8.58 -0.89 5.08
N ASN A 107 -8.38 -2.10 5.55
CA ASN A 107 -8.40 -2.45 6.97
C ASN A 107 -6.96 -2.50 7.48
N ALA A 108 -6.49 -1.40 8.05
CA ALA A 108 -5.14 -1.31 8.59
C ALA A 108 -5.06 -2.06 9.94
N GLY A 109 -4.17 -3.03 10.03
CA GLY A 109 -4.02 -3.86 11.22
C GLY A 109 -3.38 -3.18 12.42
N ALA A 110 -2.60 -2.12 12.23
CA ALA A 110 -1.92 -1.38 13.30
C ALA A 110 -2.19 0.13 13.21
N ALA A 111 -2.53 0.74 14.33
CA ALA A 111 -3.06 2.10 14.44
C ALA A 111 -2.12 3.23 13.94
N ASP A 112 -0.82 2.97 13.82
CA ASP A 112 0.17 4.03 13.59
C ASP A 112 0.74 4.06 12.17
N ARG A 113 0.14 3.32 11.21
CA ARG A 113 0.65 3.20 9.84
C ARG A 113 -0.20 3.96 8.85
N LYS A 114 0.44 4.46 7.81
CA LYS A 114 -0.26 4.99 6.66
C LYS A 114 -0.86 3.84 5.84
N ALA A 115 -2.05 4.07 5.31
CA ALA A 115 -2.67 3.12 4.39
C ALA A 115 -2.06 3.21 3.00
N ILE A 116 -1.80 4.43 2.55
CA ILE A 116 -1.34 4.72 1.19
C ILE A 116 -0.17 5.70 1.23
N SER A 117 0.87 5.39 0.48
CA SER A 117 2.02 6.26 0.21
C SER A 117 2.08 6.63 -1.27
N ILE A 118 2.17 7.93 -1.56
CA ILE A 118 2.25 8.49 -2.91
C ILE A 118 3.50 9.35 -2.99
N SER A 119 4.40 9.04 -3.93
CA SER A 119 5.65 9.77 -4.13
C SER A 119 5.96 9.97 -5.61
N GLY A 120 6.23 11.21 -6.01
CA GLY A 120 6.60 11.55 -7.39
C GLY A 120 5.53 11.27 -8.44
N CYS A 121 4.28 11.09 -8.05
CA CYS A 121 3.18 10.72 -8.96
C CYS A 121 2.52 11.96 -9.59
N ASP A 122 1.97 11.75 -10.80
CA ASP A 122 1.17 12.75 -11.50
C ASP A 122 -0.19 12.15 -11.90
N GLY A 123 -1.28 12.71 -11.35
CA GLY A 123 -2.63 12.23 -11.62
C GLY A 123 -2.99 10.99 -10.82
N VAL A 124 -3.19 11.13 -9.50
CA VAL A 124 -3.75 10.08 -8.64
C VAL A 124 -5.17 10.47 -8.24
N LYS A 125 -6.14 9.65 -8.63
CA LYS A 125 -7.55 9.85 -8.29
C LYS A 125 -8.04 8.69 -7.42
N MET A 126 -8.53 9.02 -6.23
CA MET A 126 -9.17 8.07 -5.33
C MET A 126 -10.63 8.44 -5.13
N THR A 127 -11.53 7.48 -5.27
CA THR A 127 -12.97 7.72 -5.20
C THR A 127 -13.63 6.63 -4.35
N ASP A 128 -14.55 7.07 -3.46
CA ASP A 128 -15.37 6.17 -2.63
C ASP A 128 -14.57 5.14 -1.82
N CYS A 129 -13.36 5.49 -1.39
CA CYS A 129 -12.50 4.60 -0.61
C CYS A 129 -12.80 4.71 0.89
N TYR A 130 -12.68 3.59 1.60
CA TYR A 130 -12.85 3.52 3.04
C TYR A 130 -11.58 3.02 3.73
N PHE A 131 -11.05 3.83 4.64
CA PHE A 131 -9.83 3.52 5.40
C PHE A 131 -10.21 3.24 6.86
N ASN A 132 -10.32 1.98 7.23
CA ASN A 132 -10.63 1.57 8.61
C ASN A 132 -9.39 1.69 9.50
N MET A 133 -9.06 2.93 9.82
CA MET A 133 -7.94 3.31 10.69
C MET A 133 -8.20 4.68 11.32
N THR A 134 -7.45 5.01 12.34
CA THR A 134 -7.47 6.36 12.95
C THR A 134 -6.38 7.24 12.34
N GLY A 135 -6.65 8.54 12.24
CA GLY A 135 -5.71 9.53 11.71
C GLY A 135 -5.70 9.64 10.18
N ASN A 136 -4.70 10.30 9.64
CA ASN A 136 -4.59 10.51 8.20
C ASN A 136 -4.08 9.23 7.49
N PRO A 137 -4.90 8.61 6.62
CA PRO A 137 -4.51 7.39 5.92
C PRO A 137 -3.45 7.61 4.84
N LEU A 138 -3.26 8.86 4.40
CA LEU A 138 -2.43 9.19 3.25
C LEU A 138 -1.10 9.78 3.68
N GLU A 139 -0.06 9.39 2.99
CA GLU A 139 1.23 10.04 2.99
C GLU A 139 1.59 10.43 1.56
N SER A 140 1.80 11.72 1.33
CA SER A 140 2.28 12.22 0.04
C SER A 140 3.63 12.89 0.24
N THR A 141 4.63 12.43 -0.51
CA THR A 141 6.00 12.93 -0.45
C THR A 141 6.53 13.30 -1.84
N GLY A 142 7.54 14.17 -1.86
CA GLY A 142 8.15 14.59 -3.12
C GLY A 142 7.28 15.56 -3.93
N THR A 143 7.39 15.48 -5.26
CA THR A 143 6.76 16.39 -6.21
C THR A 143 5.46 15.86 -6.80
N SER A 144 4.68 15.12 -5.99
CA SER A 144 3.38 14.59 -6.45
C SER A 144 2.40 15.72 -6.74
N ARG A 145 1.64 15.61 -7.83
CA ARG A 145 0.68 16.62 -8.29
C ARG A 145 -0.58 15.99 -8.88
N ASN A 146 -1.62 16.80 -9.04
CA ASN A 146 -2.91 16.35 -9.55
C ASN A 146 -3.51 15.21 -8.72
N LEU A 147 -3.43 15.35 -7.37
CA LEU A 147 -4.02 14.41 -6.43
C LEU A 147 -5.47 14.78 -6.15
N ILE A 148 -6.41 13.88 -6.42
CA ILE A 148 -7.86 14.10 -6.26
C ILE A 148 -8.42 13.00 -5.37
N PHE A 149 -9.01 13.39 -4.25
CA PHE A 149 -9.67 12.50 -3.31
C PHE A 149 -11.14 12.87 -3.18
N THR A 150 -12.05 11.95 -3.53
CA THR A 150 -13.49 12.18 -3.51
C THR A 150 -14.17 11.08 -2.69
N ASN A 151 -14.97 11.46 -1.70
CA ASN A 151 -15.68 10.52 -0.82
C ASN A 151 -14.77 9.46 -0.14
N CYS A 152 -13.51 9.82 0.12
CA CYS A 152 -12.60 8.96 0.84
C CYS A 152 -12.73 9.24 2.34
N VAL A 153 -13.11 8.24 3.14
CA VAL A 153 -13.50 8.42 4.54
C VAL A 153 -12.78 7.44 5.47
N THR A 154 -12.59 7.91 6.71
CA THR A 154 -12.13 7.14 7.85
C THR A 154 -13.25 7.02 8.89
N PRO A 155 -13.17 6.15 9.91
CA PRO A 155 -14.19 6.02 10.94
C PRO A 155 -14.49 7.31 11.71
N ASP A 156 -13.52 8.20 11.83
CA ASP A 156 -13.66 9.52 12.45
C ASP A 156 -14.16 10.62 11.50
N GLY A 157 -14.55 10.24 10.28
CA GLY A 157 -15.13 11.14 9.28
C GLY A 157 -14.13 12.09 8.61
N LYS A 158 -12.83 11.89 8.82
CA LYS A 158 -11.79 12.68 8.13
C LYS A 158 -11.59 12.12 6.74
N ALA A 159 -12.08 12.83 5.74
CA ALA A 159 -11.64 12.61 4.38
C ALA A 159 -10.14 12.92 4.27
N GLY A 160 -9.41 12.16 3.51
CA GLY A 160 -8.10 12.61 3.06
C GLY A 160 -8.29 13.89 2.27
N SER A 161 -8.11 15.05 2.90
CA SER A 161 -8.14 16.32 2.19
C SER A 161 -6.84 16.48 1.44
N SER A 162 -6.93 16.58 0.13
CA SER A 162 -5.89 17.19 -0.67
C SER A 162 -5.90 18.70 -0.40
N ASP A 163 -5.32 19.11 0.73
CA ASP A 163 -4.86 20.50 0.85
C ASP A 163 -3.43 20.55 0.30
N GLN A 164 -3.37 20.73 -1.00
CA GLN A 164 -2.36 21.55 -1.71
C GLN A 164 -2.73 21.70 -3.18
#